data_069faff891b3c5275c3f375b62aefac0
#
_entry.id   069faff891b3c5275c3f375b62aefac0
#
_cell.length_a   1.000
_cell.length_b   1.000
_cell.length_c   1.000
_cell.angle_alpha   90.00
_cell.angle_beta   90.00
_cell.angle_gamma   90.00
#
_symmetry.space_group_name_H-M   'P 1'
#
loop_
_entity.id
_entity.type
_entity.pdbx_description
1 polymer ?
#
loop_
_entity_poly.entity_id
_entity_poly.type
_entity_poly.pdbx_seq_one_letter_code
_entity_poly.pdbx_strand_id
1 'polypeptide(L)'
;MKKVIVIGAGAAGMIAAYFAAREGAHVTIIEKNKILGRKIRITGKGRCNVTNASDLDTIINNIYRNGNFMYSSLYSFTNDDLIDLFESFGLKLKTERGNRVIRQLM
;
A
#
# COMPACT_ATOMS: atom_id res chain seq x y z
N MET A 1 -12.82 22.49 -8.19
CA MET A 1 -12.49 21.09 -7.89
C MET A 1 -11.47 20.59 -8.91
N LYS A 2 -10.35 20.06 -8.43
CA LYS A 2 -9.35 19.48 -9.33
C LYS A 2 -9.82 18.11 -9.82
N LYS A 3 -9.50 17.79 -11.06
CA LYS A 3 -9.72 16.48 -11.63
C LYS A 3 -8.39 15.75 -11.71
N VAL A 4 -8.37 14.52 -11.19
CA VAL A 4 -7.17 13.67 -11.17
C VAL A 4 -7.49 12.36 -11.86
N ILE A 5 -6.62 11.96 -12.76
CA ILE A 5 -6.71 10.65 -13.41
C ILE A 5 -5.55 9.79 -12.91
N VAL A 6 -5.88 8.61 -12.40
CA VAL A 6 -4.89 7.62 -11.96
C VAL A 6 -4.90 6.47 -12.97
N ILE A 7 -3.76 6.20 -13.55
CA ILE A 7 -3.60 5.11 -14.52
C ILE A 7 -3.05 3.90 -13.80
N GLY A 8 -3.84 2.85 -13.76
CA GLY A 8 -3.51 1.61 -13.07
C GLY A 8 -4.13 1.53 -11.68
N ALA A 9 -4.86 0.45 -11.43
CA ALA A 9 -5.53 0.19 -10.16
C ALA A 9 -4.83 -0.94 -9.38
N GLY A 10 -3.51 -0.90 -9.34
CA GLY A 10 -2.72 -1.71 -8.43
C GLY A 10 -2.65 -1.05 -7.05
N ALA A 11 -1.78 -1.56 -6.18
CA ALA A 11 -1.64 -1.03 -4.82
C ALA A 11 -1.34 0.47 -4.81
N ALA A 12 -0.36 0.89 -5.60
CA ALA A 12 0.05 2.30 -5.64
C ALA A 12 -1.05 3.20 -6.18
N GLY A 13 -1.70 2.79 -7.29
CA GLY A 13 -2.75 3.58 -7.91
C GLY A 13 -3.96 3.75 -7.01
N MET A 14 -4.38 2.69 -6.33
CA MET A 14 -5.53 2.77 -5.42
C MET A 14 -5.26 3.68 -4.22
N ILE A 15 -4.07 3.63 -3.64
CA ILE A 15 -3.69 4.51 -2.53
C ILE A 15 -3.60 5.96 -3.02
N ALA A 16 -2.99 6.20 -4.18
CA ALA A 16 -2.93 7.55 -4.75
C ALA A 16 -4.34 8.13 -4.98
N ALA A 17 -5.24 7.31 -5.53
CA ALA A 17 -6.62 7.73 -5.77
C ALA A 17 -7.34 8.05 -4.45
N TYR A 18 -7.15 7.23 -3.43
CA TYR A 18 -7.76 7.44 -2.12
C TYR A 18 -7.33 8.80 -1.54
N PHE A 19 -6.03 9.07 -1.51
CA PHE A 19 -5.55 10.31 -0.93
C PHE A 19 -5.92 11.54 -1.76
N ALA A 20 -5.92 11.44 -3.09
CA ALA A 20 -6.37 12.53 -3.94
C ALA A 20 -7.86 12.85 -3.70
N ALA A 21 -8.69 11.82 -3.60
CA ALA A 21 -10.12 11.99 -3.30
C ALA A 21 -10.34 12.59 -1.92
N ARG A 22 -9.55 12.16 -0.94
CA ARG A 22 -9.62 12.67 0.42
C ARG A 22 -9.32 14.17 0.48
N GLU A 23 -8.44 14.66 -0.41
CA GLU A 23 -8.11 16.08 -0.52
C GLU A 23 -9.14 16.86 -1.35
N GLY A 24 -10.23 16.24 -1.74
CA GLY A 24 -11.34 16.89 -2.43
C GLY A 24 -11.28 16.84 -3.95
N ALA A 25 -10.35 16.10 -4.54
CA ALA A 25 -10.29 15.97 -5.99
C ALA A 25 -11.38 15.03 -6.52
N HIS A 26 -11.80 15.26 -7.75
CA HIS A 26 -12.60 14.30 -8.50
C HIS A 26 -11.65 13.31 -9.17
N VAL A 27 -11.64 12.06 -8.73
CA VAL A 27 -10.67 11.07 -9.17
C VAL A 27 -11.31 10.04 -10.07
N THR A 28 -10.64 9.77 -11.20
CA THR A 28 -10.99 8.69 -12.10
C THR A 28 -9.82 7.73 -12.20
N ILE A 29 -10.07 6.44 -12.00
CA ILE A 29 -9.04 5.40 -12.16
C ILE A 29 -9.27 4.71 -13.51
N ILE A 30 -8.20 4.57 -14.29
CA ILE A 30 -8.22 3.85 -15.56
C ILE A 30 -7.44 2.56 -15.38
N GLU A 31 -8.10 1.42 -15.54
CA GLU A 31 -7.51 0.09 -15.35
C GLU A 31 -7.79 -0.79 -16.58
N LYS A 32 -6.75 -1.38 -17.14
CA LYS A 32 -6.89 -2.23 -18.34
C LYS A 32 -7.50 -3.60 -18.03
N ASN A 33 -7.38 -4.10 -16.81
CA ASN A 33 -7.93 -5.37 -16.40
C ASN A 33 -9.37 -5.21 -15.92
N LYS A 34 -10.13 -6.29 -15.91
CA LYS A 34 -11.53 -6.27 -15.47
C LYS A 34 -11.68 -6.11 -13.96
N ILE A 35 -10.61 -6.39 -13.20
CA ILE A 35 -10.66 -6.31 -11.74
C ILE A 35 -9.59 -5.36 -11.23
N LEU A 36 -9.91 -4.65 -10.15
CA LEU A 36 -8.96 -3.79 -9.47
C LEU A 36 -8.07 -4.63 -8.55
N GLY A 37 -6.82 -4.20 -8.36
CA GLY A 37 -5.93 -4.84 -7.41
C GLY A 37 -5.59 -6.28 -7.74
N ARG A 38 -5.45 -6.61 -9.00
CA ARG A 38 -5.23 -8.01 -9.43
C ARG A 38 -4.04 -8.65 -8.73
N LYS A 39 -2.89 -7.97 -8.69
CA LYS A 39 -1.68 -8.51 -8.05
C LYS A 39 -1.84 -8.64 -6.54
N ILE A 40 -2.54 -7.72 -5.92
CA ILE A 40 -2.80 -7.76 -4.48
C ILE A 40 -3.55 -9.05 -4.12
N ARG A 41 -4.50 -9.44 -4.94
CA ARG A 41 -5.34 -10.61 -4.69
C ARG A 41 -4.57 -11.92 -4.65
N ILE A 42 -3.41 -11.97 -5.31
CA ILE A 42 -2.62 -13.21 -5.40
C ILE A 42 -1.39 -13.19 -4.51
N THR A 43 -1.06 -12.08 -3.85
CA THR A 43 0.10 -12.04 -2.96
C THR A 43 -0.17 -12.77 -1.65
N GLY A 44 0.91 -13.24 -1.00
CA GLY A 44 0.81 -13.90 0.30
C GLY A 44 -0.09 -15.13 0.30
N LYS A 45 -0.14 -15.85 -0.81
CA LYS A 45 -1.01 -17.03 -0.96
C LYS A 45 -2.47 -16.69 -0.62
N GLY A 46 -2.95 -15.56 -1.09
CA GLY A 46 -4.31 -15.09 -0.85
C GLY A 46 -4.51 -14.28 0.42
N ARG A 47 -3.50 -14.18 1.28
CA ARG A 47 -3.60 -13.40 2.53
C ARG A 47 -3.18 -11.95 2.39
N CYS A 48 -2.54 -11.61 1.28
CA CYS A 48 -2.01 -10.29 0.97
C CYS A 48 -0.88 -9.86 1.92
N ASN A 49 0.33 -9.75 1.37
CA ASN A 49 1.44 -9.09 2.07
C ASN A 49 1.22 -7.59 2.00
N VAL A 50 0.88 -6.97 3.13
CA VAL A 50 0.58 -5.54 3.16
C VAL A 50 1.84 -4.73 3.29
N THR A 51 2.66 -5.02 4.30
CA THR A 51 3.90 -4.30 4.56
C THR A 51 4.79 -5.16 5.46
N ASN A 52 5.82 -4.53 6.03
CA ASN A 52 6.74 -5.17 6.96
C ASN A 52 6.85 -4.29 8.21
N ALA A 53 6.83 -4.90 9.39
CA ALA A 53 6.85 -4.19 10.66
C ALA A 53 8.27 -3.83 11.15
N SER A 54 9.29 -4.05 10.33
CA SER A 54 10.66 -3.64 10.67
C SER A 54 10.77 -2.12 10.71
N ASP A 55 11.83 -1.60 11.34
CA ASP A 55 12.09 -0.17 11.29
C ASP A 55 12.42 0.27 9.85
N LEU A 56 12.28 1.57 9.59
CA LEU A 56 12.40 2.10 8.23
C LEU A 56 13.81 1.91 7.66
N ASP A 57 14.84 2.05 8.48
CA ASP A 57 16.22 1.86 8.00
C ASP A 57 16.44 0.41 7.56
N THR A 58 15.90 -0.55 8.30
CA THR A 58 15.97 -1.96 7.91
C THR A 58 15.23 -2.19 6.58
N ILE A 59 14.06 -1.60 6.41
CA ILE A 59 13.30 -1.72 5.17
C ILE A 59 14.13 -1.15 4.01
N ILE A 60 14.67 0.05 4.14
CA ILE A 60 15.44 0.70 3.10
C ILE A 60 16.68 -0.12 2.75
N ASN A 61 17.38 -0.64 3.75
CA ASN A 61 18.60 -1.44 3.53
C ASN A 61 18.32 -2.77 2.85
N ASN A 62 17.11 -3.28 2.92
CA ASN A 62 16.70 -4.52 2.26
C ASN A 62 16.12 -4.33 0.87
N ILE A 63 16.01 -3.10 0.38
CA ILE A 63 15.63 -2.85 -1.00
C ILE A 63 16.84 -3.21 -1.88
N TYR A 64 16.60 -4.09 -2.84
CA TYR A 64 17.67 -4.68 -3.66
C TYR A 64 18.55 -3.64 -4.35
N ARG A 65 17.94 -2.58 -4.87
CA ARG A 65 18.68 -1.57 -5.65
C ARG A 65 18.05 -0.20 -5.42
N ASN A 66 18.92 0.81 -5.20
CA ASN A 66 18.50 2.21 -5.05
C ASN A 66 17.52 2.45 -3.89
N GLY A 67 17.76 1.78 -2.74
CA GLY A 67 16.90 1.93 -1.57
C GLY A 67 16.76 3.37 -1.10
N ASN A 68 17.84 4.16 -1.21
CA ASN A 68 17.81 5.56 -0.78
C ASN A 68 16.81 6.41 -1.59
N PHE A 69 16.47 6.00 -2.80
CA PHE A 69 15.45 6.68 -3.58
C PHE A 69 14.09 6.68 -2.87
N MET A 70 13.83 5.64 -2.09
CA MET A 70 12.56 5.51 -1.36
C MET A 70 12.54 6.20 0.00
N TYR A 71 13.67 6.80 0.40
CA TYR A 71 13.80 7.38 1.74
C TYR A 71 12.70 8.39 2.04
N SER A 72 12.53 9.38 1.18
CA SER A 72 11.55 10.45 1.37
C SER A 72 10.11 9.90 1.42
N SER A 73 9.79 8.97 0.51
CA SER A 73 8.44 8.37 0.46
C SER A 73 8.15 7.58 1.72
N LEU A 74 9.08 6.75 2.18
CA LEU A 74 8.88 5.90 3.34
C LEU A 74 8.81 6.69 4.64
N TYR A 75 9.53 7.80 4.76
CA TYR A 75 9.45 8.66 5.93
C TYR A 75 8.25 9.60 5.90
N SER A 76 7.69 9.90 4.73
CA SER A 76 6.47 10.71 4.61
C SER A 76 5.21 9.91 4.90
N PHE A 77 5.22 8.63 4.57
CA PHE A 77 4.12 7.72 4.86
C PHE A 77 4.73 6.37 5.23
N THR A 78 4.78 6.11 6.54
CA THR A 78 5.52 4.98 7.07
C THR A 78 4.73 3.67 6.99
N ASN A 79 5.40 2.56 7.24
CA ASN A 79 4.73 1.26 7.37
C ASN A 79 3.69 1.28 8.49
N ASP A 80 3.97 1.95 9.61
CA ASP A 80 3.00 2.08 10.69
C ASP A 80 1.80 2.92 10.26
N ASP A 81 2.02 3.99 9.50
CA ASP A 81 0.93 4.80 8.94
C ASP A 81 0.03 3.95 8.04
N LEU A 82 0.61 3.06 7.23
CA LEU A 82 -0.15 2.17 6.37
C LEU A 82 -0.98 1.18 7.18
N ILE A 83 -0.39 0.60 8.22
CA ILE A 83 -1.10 -0.31 9.12
C ILE A 83 -2.30 0.40 9.74
N ASP A 84 -2.07 1.59 10.29
CA ASP A 84 -3.12 2.39 10.93
C ASP A 84 -4.24 2.71 9.94
N LEU A 85 -3.90 3.05 8.70
CA LEU A 85 -4.89 3.33 7.66
C LEU A 85 -5.80 2.13 7.42
N PHE A 86 -5.22 0.96 7.20
CA PHE A 86 -6.02 -0.24 6.94
C PHE A 86 -6.82 -0.68 8.14
N GLU A 87 -6.26 -0.57 9.35
CA GLU A 87 -7.00 -0.89 10.55
C GLU A 87 -8.17 0.09 10.77
N SER A 88 -8.00 1.35 10.39
CA SER A 88 -9.09 2.32 10.45
C SER A 88 -10.25 1.96 9.52
N PHE A 89 -10.00 1.19 8.46
CA PHE A 89 -11.03 0.68 7.57
C PHE A 89 -11.67 -0.62 8.09
N GLY A 90 -11.24 -1.11 9.24
CA GLY A 90 -11.75 -2.35 9.81
C GLY A 90 -11.02 -3.61 9.34
N LEU A 91 -9.92 -3.47 8.60
CA LEU A 91 -9.12 -4.61 8.19
C LEU A 91 -8.21 -5.05 9.33
N LYS A 92 -8.32 -6.31 9.74
CA LYS A 92 -7.44 -6.87 10.76
C LYS A 92 -6.15 -7.36 10.14
N LEU A 93 -5.03 -6.92 10.70
CA LEU A 93 -3.69 -7.29 10.24
C LEU A 93 -3.00 -8.12 11.29
N LYS A 94 -2.07 -8.96 10.85
CA LYS A 94 -1.28 -9.84 11.71
C LYS A 94 0.18 -9.75 11.29
N THR A 95 1.07 -9.61 12.28
CA THR A 95 2.51 -9.67 12.04
C THR A 95 2.99 -11.09 12.25
N GLU A 96 3.66 -11.64 11.25
CA GLU A 96 4.20 -12.99 11.29
C GLU A 96 5.72 -12.99 11.24
N ARG A 97 6.31 -14.18 11.20
CA ARG A 97 7.74 -14.39 11.11
C ARG A 97 8.37 -13.52 10.03
N GLY A 98 9.52 -12.91 10.36
CA GLY A 98 10.18 -11.96 9.47
C GLY A 98 9.53 -10.60 9.44
N ASN A 99 8.73 -10.27 10.44
CA ASN A 99 8.00 -9.00 10.54
C ASN A 99 7.04 -8.76 9.37
N ARG A 100 6.60 -9.83 8.69
CA ARG A 100 5.64 -9.69 7.60
C ARG A 100 4.26 -9.35 8.15
N VAL A 101 3.69 -8.28 7.62
CA VAL A 101 2.33 -7.87 8.01
C VAL A 101 1.36 -8.33 6.93
N ILE A 102 0.45 -9.19 7.31
CA ILE A 102 -0.51 -9.81 6.41
C ILE A 102 -1.93 -9.57 6.89
N ARG A 103 -2.89 -9.72 5.97
CA ARG A 103 -4.29 -9.71 6.33
C ARG A 103 -4.60 -10.92 7.21
N GLN A 104 -5.23 -10.68 8.35
CA GLN A 104 -5.64 -11.78 9.22
C GLN A 104 -6.90 -12.42 8.67
N LEU A 105 -6.83 -13.70 8.38
CA LEU A 105 -7.99 -14.49 8.00
C LEU A 105 -8.74 -14.92 9.27
N MET A 106 -10.05 -14.90 9.19
CA MET A 106 -10.89 -15.36 10.30
C MET A 106 -11.00 -16.88 10.29
#